data_deb0d04a8942c82b5b224c423dfae92e
#
_entry.id   deb0d04a8942c82b5b224c423dfae92e
#
_cell.length_a   1.000
_cell.length_b   1.000
_cell.length_c   1.000
_cell.angle_alpha   90.00
_cell.angle_beta   90.00
_cell.angle_gamma   90.00
#
_symmetry.space_group_name_H-M   'P 1'
#
loop_
_entity.id
_entity.type
_entity.pdbx_description
1 polymer ?
#
loop_
_entity_poly.entity_id
_entity_poly.type
_entity_poly.pdbx_seq_one_letter_code
_entity_poly.pdbx_strand_id
1 'polypeptide(L)'
;KVVPNLVGVDIGCGMETARVRETHMELQKLDKLIYEKIPSGFDIRQKAHRYLDQIDLEELCCARHVDLLRAEKSIGTLGGGNHFIEVDRDDEGQIYVVVHSGSRNLGKQVAEFYQREGYKTLNRTDDGSLQQLVAELKAAGRQKEIQKELKRLKNLKRTAVPRDLAYVEGALFDQYIHDMKIVQRFAELNRQAMMDEIVKGMKLHVEEQFTTIHNYIDTDAMILRKGAVSAGAGERLLIPINMRDGSLLCVGKGNEDWNCSAPHGAGRLMSRAEAKQSFTVSEFKKQMAEVYTTSVSKATLDECPMAYKGMKDILDNIEPTAEVVKIIRPIYNFKAGDED
;
A
#
# COMPACT_ATOMS: atom_id res chain seq x y z
N LYS A 1 19.51 -5.47 8.05
CA LYS A 1 18.72 -4.55 8.88
C LYS A 1 17.72 -3.79 8.03
N VAL A 2 16.53 -3.55 8.54
CA VAL A 2 15.51 -2.71 7.87
C VAL A 2 14.68 -1.96 8.89
N VAL A 3 14.23 -0.76 8.51
CA VAL A 3 13.24 0.03 9.26
C VAL A 3 11.87 -0.25 8.66
N PRO A 4 10.93 -0.93 9.37
CA PRO A 4 9.61 -1.25 8.82
C PRO A 4 8.83 -0.02 8.33
N ASN A 5 8.93 1.11 9.02
CA ASN A 5 8.29 2.36 8.60
C ASN A 5 8.79 2.89 7.25
N LEU A 6 10.02 2.57 6.82
CA LEU A 6 10.53 2.95 5.51
C LEU A 6 9.96 2.09 4.38
N VAL A 7 9.46 0.89 4.67
CA VAL A 7 8.67 0.09 3.72
C VAL A 7 7.25 0.66 3.62
N GLY A 8 6.70 1.10 4.75
CA GLY A 8 5.36 1.64 4.88
C GLY A 8 4.39 0.65 5.52
N VAL A 9 3.26 1.18 5.95
CA VAL A 9 2.22 0.41 6.66
C VAL A 9 1.30 -0.35 5.71
N ASP A 10 1.14 0.12 4.47
CA ASP A 10 0.37 -0.58 3.44
C ASP A 10 1.33 -1.41 2.57
N ILE A 11 1.84 -2.50 3.15
CA ILE A 11 2.80 -3.41 2.52
C ILE A 11 2.16 -4.02 1.26
N GLY A 12 2.88 -3.99 0.14
CA GLY A 12 2.42 -4.58 -1.12
C GLY A 12 1.27 -3.81 -1.79
N CYS A 13 1.01 -2.56 -1.35
CA CYS A 13 0.11 -1.68 -2.08
C CYS A 13 0.56 -1.56 -3.54
N GLY A 14 -0.39 -1.56 -4.45
CA GLY A 14 -0.10 -1.55 -5.88
C GLY A 14 -1.36 -1.55 -6.74
N MET A 15 -1.15 -1.66 -8.03
CA MET A 15 -2.20 -1.63 -9.03
C MET A 15 -2.26 -2.96 -9.78
N GLU A 16 -3.46 -3.46 -9.94
CA GLU A 16 -3.79 -4.54 -10.86
C GLU A 16 -4.40 -3.90 -12.09
N THR A 17 -3.81 -4.14 -13.27
CA THR A 17 -4.24 -3.54 -14.53
C THR A 17 -4.65 -4.63 -15.51
N ALA A 18 -5.86 -4.55 -16.06
CA ALA A 18 -6.35 -5.48 -17.05
C ALA A 18 -6.76 -4.72 -18.33
N ARG A 19 -6.21 -5.11 -19.46
CA ARG A 19 -6.68 -4.70 -20.79
C ARG A 19 -7.79 -5.65 -21.20
N VAL A 20 -8.95 -5.10 -21.63
CA VAL A 20 -10.11 -5.89 -22.01
C VAL A 20 -10.42 -5.72 -23.50
N ARG A 21 -11.06 -6.73 -24.09
CA ARG A 21 -11.44 -6.71 -25.52
C ARG A 21 -12.51 -5.68 -25.84
N GLU A 22 -13.38 -5.41 -24.88
CA GLU A 22 -14.51 -4.50 -25.04
C GLU A 22 -14.01 -3.07 -25.26
N THR A 23 -14.63 -2.36 -26.19
CA THR A 23 -14.35 -0.94 -26.48
C THR A 23 -15.41 -0.01 -25.89
N HIS A 24 -16.44 -0.57 -25.27
CA HIS A 24 -17.50 0.15 -24.56
C HIS A 24 -17.83 -0.51 -23.24
N MET A 25 -18.13 0.30 -22.22
CA MET A 25 -18.52 -0.17 -20.88
C MET A 25 -19.69 0.65 -20.35
N GLU A 26 -20.69 -0.03 -19.78
CA GLU A 26 -21.83 0.59 -19.12
C GLU A 26 -21.41 1.10 -17.72
N LEU A 27 -20.97 2.36 -17.65
CA LEU A 27 -20.35 2.92 -16.43
C LEU A 27 -21.30 2.96 -15.22
N GLN A 28 -22.60 3.23 -15.43
CA GLN A 28 -23.59 3.18 -14.34
C GLN A 28 -23.78 1.78 -13.78
N LYS A 29 -23.73 0.76 -14.62
CA LYS A 29 -23.80 -0.64 -14.21
C LYS A 29 -22.56 -1.04 -13.45
N LEU A 30 -21.39 -0.59 -13.90
CA LEU A 30 -20.12 -0.80 -13.20
C LEU A 30 -20.14 -0.15 -11.82
N ASP A 31 -20.56 1.09 -11.72
CA ASP A 31 -20.66 1.84 -10.46
C ASP A 31 -21.54 1.10 -9.44
N LYS A 32 -22.74 0.67 -9.89
CA LYS A 32 -23.64 -0.14 -9.07
C LYS A 32 -22.99 -1.46 -8.63
N LEU A 33 -22.31 -2.17 -9.55
CA LEU A 33 -21.62 -3.42 -9.26
C LEU A 33 -20.56 -3.22 -8.17
N ILE A 34 -19.77 -2.15 -8.26
CA ILE A 34 -18.72 -1.83 -7.29
C ILE A 34 -19.35 -1.60 -5.91
N TYR A 35 -20.38 -0.76 -5.80
CA TYR A 35 -21.09 -0.53 -4.54
C TYR A 35 -21.68 -1.82 -3.92
N GLU A 36 -22.18 -2.74 -4.74
CA GLU A 36 -22.81 -3.97 -4.28
C GLU A 36 -21.80 -5.08 -3.91
N LYS A 37 -20.64 -5.14 -4.56
CA LYS A 37 -19.74 -6.29 -4.50
C LYS A 37 -18.39 -6.02 -3.87
N ILE A 38 -17.95 -4.77 -3.84
CA ILE A 38 -16.61 -4.38 -3.38
C ILE A 38 -16.75 -3.43 -2.19
N PRO A 39 -16.70 -3.95 -0.94
CA PRO A 39 -16.67 -3.10 0.24
C PRO A 39 -15.52 -2.10 0.18
N SER A 40 -15.74 -0.87 0.64
CA SER A 40 -14.77 0.22 0.59
C SER A 40 -14.69 0.96 1.93
N GLY A 41 -13.71 1.86 2.08
CA GLY A 41 -13.47 2.53 3.36
C GLY A 41 -13.06 1.53 4.45
N PHE A 42 -13.77 1.55 5.57
CA PHE A 42 -13.58 0.62 6.68
C PHE A 42 -14.36 -0.69 6.57
N ASP A 43 -15.25 -0.78 5.59
CA ASP A 43 -16.07 -1.97 5.39
C ASP A 43 -15.26 -3.17 4.93
N ILE A 44 -15.72 -4.34 5.37
CA ILE A 44 -15.18 -5.65 4.99
C ILE A 44 -16.31 -6.56 4.51
N ARG A 45 -15.97 -7.66 3.88
CA ARG A 45 -16.93 -8.67 3.43
C ARG A 45 -17.61 -9.36 4.62
N GLN A 46 -18.87 -9.73 4.47
CA GLN A 46 -19.57 -10.53 5.48
C GLN A 46 -18.99 -11.95 5.59
N LYS A 47 -18.57 -12.52 4.44
CA LYS A 47 -17.90 -13.82 4.32
C LYS A 47 -16.57 -13.65 3.61
N ALA A 48 -15.58 -14.46 3.98
CA ALA A 48 -14.31 -14.49 3.31
C ALA A 48 -14.46 -14.76 1.81
N HIS A 49 -13.60 -14.14 1.01
CA HIS A 49 -13.54 -14.40 -0.42
C HIS A 49 -12.85 -15.76 -0.67
N ARG A 50 -13.22 -16.47 -1.75
CA ARG A 50 -12.63 -17.78 -2.12
C ARG A 50 -11.10 -17.75 -2.29
N TYR A 51 -10.50 -16.58 -2.51
CA TYR A 51 -9.06 -16.44 -2.62
C TYR A 51 -8.33 -16.57 -1.27
N LEU A 52 -9.05 -16.59 -0.16
CA LEU A 52 -8.47 -16.95 1.14
C LEU A 52 -7.88 -18.37 1.12
N ASP A 53 -8.43 -19.31 0.34
CA ASP A 53 -7.92 -20.68 0.20
C ASP A 53 -6.50 -20.73 -0.44
N GLN A 54 -6.00 -19.62 -0.98
CA GLN A 54 -4.67 -19.52 -1.62
C GLN A 54 -3.58 -18.96 -0.69
N ILE A 55 -3.91 -18.68 0.57
CA ILE A 55 -2.99 -18.11 1.55
C ILE A 55 -3.33 -18.60 2.94
N ASP A 56 -2.32 -18.93 3.72
CA ASP A 56 -2.46 -19.25 5.14
C ASP A 56 -1.94 -18.08 5.99
N LEU A 57 -2.85 -17.36 6.63
CA LEU A 57 -2.49 -16.24 7.50
C LEU A 57 -1.98 -16.68 8.88
N GLU A 58 -2.17 -17.94 9.26
CA GLU A 58 -1.63 -18.48 10.51
C GLU A 58 -0.10 -18.71 10.43
N GLU A 59 0.46 -18.78 9.21
CA GLU A 59 1.92 -18.84 8.99
C GLU A 59 2.65 -17.54 9.37
N LEU A 60 1.94 -16.43 9.60
CA LEU A 60 2.56 -15.19 10.08
C LEU A 60 3.25 -15.43 11.43
N CYS A 61 4.53 -15.09 11.53
CA CYS A 61 5.26 -15.12 12.80
C CYS A 61 4.58 -14.25 13.86
N CYS A 62 3.95 -13.14 13.44
CA CYS A 62 3.19 -12.25 14.30
C CYS A 62 1.69 -12.54 14.38
N ALA A 63 1.20 -13.70 13.93
CA ALA A 63 -0.22 -14.05 13.83
C ALA A 63 -1.03 -13.73 15.11
N ARG A 64 -0.46 -14.00 16.28
CA ARG A 64 -1.11 -13.73 17.59
C ARG A 64 -1.26 -12.24 17.94
N HIS A 65 -0.70 -11.35 17.14
CA HIS A 65 -0.65 -9.90 17.36
C HIS A 65 -1.44 -9.11 16.33
N VAL A 66 -2.12 -9.80 15.40
CA VAL A 66 -2.94 -9.21 14.33
C VAL A 66 -4.35 -9.77 14.36
N ASP A 67 -5.30 -9.02 13.80
CA ASP A 67 -6.70 -9.45 13.71
C ASP A 67 -6.91 -10.29 12.44
N LEU A 68 -6.66 -11.60 12.56
CA LEU A 68 -6.81 -12.53 11.45
C LEU A 68 -8.25 -12.63 10.94
N LEU A 69 -9.25 -12.62 11.83
CA LEU A 69 -10.67 -12.69 11.42
C LEU A 69 -11.08 -11.51 10.55
N ARG A 70 -10.57 -10.32 10.85
CA ARG A 70 -10.77 -9.15 10.02
C ARG A 70 -10.01 -9.26 8.70
N ALA A 71 -8.77 -9.75 8.73
CA ALA A 71 -7.95 -9.94 7.55
C ALA A 71 -8.59 -10.90 6.55
N GLU A 72 -9.06 -12.06 6.98
CA GLU A 72 -9.74 -13.07 6.17
C GLU A 72 -10.92 -12.47 5.38
N LYS A 73 -11.68 -11.56 6.00
CA LYS A 73 -12.82 -10.88 5.40
C LYS A 73 -12.44 -9.63 4.58
N SER A 74 -11.17 -9.25 4.57
CA SER A 74 -10.69 -8.05 3.88
C SER A 74 -10.21 -8.32 2.45
N ILE A 75 -10.02 -9.58 2.02
CA ILE A 75 -9.72 -9.90 0.62
C ILE A 75 -10.92 -9.53 -0.27
N GLY A 76 -10.66 -8.78 -1.35
CA GLY A 76 -11.69 -8.27 -2.24
C GLY A 76 -12.38 -7.01 -1.70
N THR A 77 -11.64 -6.18 -0.93
CA THR A 77 -12.11 -4.88 -0.43
C THR A 77 -11.16 -3.75 -0.84
N LEU A 78 -11.71 -2.61 -1.22
CA LEU A 78 -10.93 -1.51 -1.78
C LEU A 78 -10.16 -0.72 -0.71
N GLY A 79 -10.81 -0.36 0.39
CA GLY A 79 -10.29 0.59 1.36
C GLY A 79 -10.59 2.04 0.99
N GLY A 80 -9.91 2.96 1.66
CA GLY A 80 -10.05 4.39 1.47
C GLY A 80 -8.73 5.07 1.09
N GLY A 81 -8.69 6.37 1.25
CA GLY A 81 -7.52 7.18 0.94
C GLY A 81 -7.22 7.26 -0.56
N ASN A 82 -5.99 6.94 -0.94
CA ASN A 82 -5.56 6.97 -2.34
C ASN A 82 -5.97 5.73 -3.16
N HIS A 83 -6.65 4.75 -2.56
CA HIS A 83 -7.14 3.57 -3.29
C HIS A 83 -8.28 3.95 -4.25
N PHE A 84 -8.33 3.29 -5.39
CA PHE A 84 -9.34 3.57 -6.42
C PHE A 84 -9.61 2.35 -7.32
N ILE A 85 -10.75 2.40 -7.99
CA ILE A 85 -11.05 1.57 -9.17
C ILE A 85 -11.28 2.53 -10.32
N GLU A 86 -10.58 2.33 -11.42
CA GLU A 86 -10.61 3.21 -12.59
C GLU A 86 -10.82 2.41 -13.87
N VAL A 87 -11.54 2.99 -14.78
CA VAL A 87 -11.60 2.51 -16.17
C VAL A 87 -11.05 3.59 -17.06
N ASP A 88 -9.99 3.26 -17.74
CA ASP A 88 -9.28 4.13 -18.65
C ASP A 88 -9.49 3.74 -20.11
N ARG A 89 -9.25 4.69 -20.98
CA ARG A 89 -9.25 4.49 -22.43
C ARG A 89 -8.01 5.11 -23.05
N ASP A 90 -7.37 4.40 -23.99
CA ASP A 90 -6.30 4.99 -24.81
C ASP A 90 -6.87 5.70 -26.07
N ASP A 91 -5.98 6.33 -26.82
CA ASP A 91 -6.35 7.07 -28.03
C ASP A 91 -6.85 6.16 -29.19
N GLU A 92 -6.63 4.84 -29.08
CA GLU A 92 -7.13 3.83 -30.01
C GLU A 92 -8.52 3.28 -29.60
N GLY A 93 -9.04 3.72 -28.45
CA GLY A 93 -10.33 3.30 -27.90
C GLY A 93 -10.26 2.02 -27.07
N GLN A 94 -9.07 1.48 -26.82
CA GLN A 94 -8.85 0.31 -25.98
C GLN A 94 -9.13 0.61 -24.51
N ILE A 95 -9.85 -0.26 -23.85
CA ILE A 95 -10.24 -0.11 -22.44
C ILE A 95 -9.29 -0.87 -21.51
N TYR A 96 -8.96 -0.21 -20.40
CA TYR A 96 -8.19 -0.75 -19.29
C TYR A 96 -8.98 -0.61 -17.99
N VAL A 97 -8.97 -1.65 -17.16
CA VAL A 97 -9.51 -1.62 -15.79
C VAL A 97 -8.33 -1.62 -14.84
N VAL A 98 -8.30 -0.68 -13.92
CA VAL A 98 -7.24 -0.52 -12.92
C VAL A 98 -7.83 -0.58 -11.52
N VAL A 99 -7.25 -1.43 -10.68
CA VAL A 99 -7.60 -1.54 -9.25
C VAL A 99 -6.37 -1.22 -8.42
N HIS A 100 -6.41 -0.10 -7.70
CA HIS A 100 -5.37 0.30 -6.75
C HIS A 100 -5.79 -0.01 -5.33
N SER A 101 -5.12 -0.95 -4.69
CA SER A 101 -5.36 -1.32 -3.29
C SER A 101 -4.17 -2.09 -2.72
N GLY A 102 -4.16 -2.29 -1.42
CA GLY A 102 -3.05 -2.92 -0.70
C GLY A 102 -3.49 -3.99 0.30
N SER A 103 -2.69 -4.14 1.34
CA SER A 103 -2.83 -5.18 2.36
C SER A 103 -3.82 -4.83 3.48
N ARG A 104 -4.58 -3.77 3.32
CA ARG A 104 -5.61 -3.35 4.26
C ARG A 104 -5.05 -3.19 5.68
N ASN A 105 -5.90 -3.41 6.70
CA ASN A 105 -5.48 -3.31 8.10
C ASN A 105 -4.43 -4.36 8.50
N LEU A 106 -4.34 -5.49 7.78
CA LEU A 106 -3.34 -6.53 8.06
C LEU A 106 -1.91 -5.99 7.93
N GLY A 107 -1.60 -5.36 6.79
CA GLY A 107 -0.27 -4.80 6.57
C GLY A 107 0.12 -3.75 7.60
N LYS A 108 -0.84 -2.88 7.98
CA LYS A 108 -0.64 -1.91 9.04
C LYS A 108 -0.27 -2.57 10.37
N GLN A 109 -1.03 -3.58 10.80
CA GLN A 109 -0.77 -4.27 12.07
C GLN A 109 0.58 -4.98 12.06
N VAL A 110 0.95 -5.64 10.95
CA VAL A 110 2.26 -6.30 10.78
C VAL A 110 3.40 -5.26 10.85
N ALA A 111 3.32 -4.18 10.08
CA ALA A 111 4.34 -3.13 10.09
C ALA A 111 4.50 -2.49 11.47
N GLU A 112 3.40 -2.16 12.14
CA GLU A 112 3.41 -1.59 13.50
C GLU A 112 3.96 -2.56 14.55
N PHE A 113 3.69 -3.86 14.41
CA PHE A 113 4.26 -4.89 15.28
C PHE A 113 5.78 -4.89 15.18
N TYR A 114 6.34 -5.02 13.98
CA TYR A 114 7.79 -5.08 13.80
C TYR A 114 8.49 -3.76 14.13
N GLN A 115 7.88 -2.62 13.83
CA GLN A 115 8.41 -1.31 14.23
C GLN A 115 8.51 -1.19 15.74
N ARG A 116 7.50 -1.68 16.47
CA ARG A 116 7.48 -1.68 17.94
C ARG A 116 8.50 -2.66 18.53
N GLU A 117 8.57 -3.87 17.98
CA GLU A 117 9.52 -4.89 18.48
C GLU A 117 10.97 -4.49 18.17
N GLY A 118 11.25 -3.90 17.01
CA GLY A 118 12.55 -3.31 16.69
C GLY A 118 12.96 -2.26 17.74
N TYR A 119 12.06 -1.33 18.08
CA TYR A 119 12.34 -0.33 19.11
C TYR A 119 12.57 -0.94 20.49
N LYS A 120 11.78 -1.97 20.88
CA LYS A 120 11.99 -2.69 22.13
C LYS A 120 13.35 -3.38 22.18
N THR A 121 13.75 -4.04 21.09
CA THR A 121 15.03 -4.74 20.98
C THR A 121 16.20 -3.78 21.14
N LEU A 122 16.16 -2.61 20.48
CA LEU A 122 17.19 -1.58 20.59
C LEU A 122 17.31 -0.97 22.01
N ASN A 123 16.25 -1.04 22.80
CA ASN A 123 16.24 -0.57 24.20
C ASN A 123 16.34 -1.72 25.22
N ARG A 124 16.45 -2.97 24.78
CA ARG A 124 16.51 -4.13 25.68
C ARG A 124 17.78 -4.07 26.51
N THR A 125 17.63 -4.28 27.80
CA THR A 125 18.74 -4.55 28.70
C THR A 125 19.18 -6.00 28.48
N ASP A 126 20.47 -6.23 28.26
CA ASP A 126 20.97 -7.60 28.13
C ASP A 126 20.80 -8.35 29.48
N ASP A 127 20.58 -9.66 29.37
CA ASP A 127 20.29 -10.48 30.55
C ASP A 127 21.50 -10.56 31.50
N GLY A 128 22.73 -10.42 30.98
CA GLY A 128 23.95 -10.37 31.79
C GLY A 128 23.98 -9.15 32.70
N SER A 129 23.67 -7.96 32.18
CA SER A 129 23.56 -6.73 32.99
C SER A 129 22.49 -6.83 34.08
N LEU A 130 21.36 -7.51 33.77
CA LEU A 130 20.29 -7.73 34.76
C LEU A 130 20.75 -8.69 35.88
N GLN A 131 21.40 -9.80 35.50
CA GLN A 131 21.94 -10.77 36.46
C GLN A 131 23.02 -10.14 37.34
N GLN A 132 23.93 -9.37 36.77
CA GLN A 132 24.97 -8.66 37.50
C GLN A 132 24.37 -7.69 38.51
N LEU A 133 23.40 -6.85 38.11
CA LEU A 133 22.71 -5.94 39.04
C LEU A 133 22.05 -6.70 40.21
N VAL A 134 21.38 -7.82 39.92
CA VAL A 134 20.75 -8.63 40.97
C VAL A 134 21.79 -9.20 41.91
N ALA A 135 22.94 -9.66 41.42
CA ALA A 135 24.03 -10.17 42.24
C ALA A 135 24.62 -9.07 43.13
N GLU A 136 24.88 -7.89 42.56
CA GLU A 136 25.40 -6.72 43.30
C GLU A 136 24.45 -6.28 44.42
N LEU A 137 23.16 -6.15 44.15
CA LEU A 137 22.16 -5.78 45.15
C LEU A 137 21.98 -6.83 46.24
N LYS A 138 22.10 -8.11 45.92
CA LYS A 138 22.10 -9.19 46.90
C LYS A 138 23.35 -9.13 47.80
N ALA A 139 24.53 -8.94 47.23
CA ALA A 139 25.78 -8.81 47.96
C ALA A 139 25.79 -7.60 48.88
N ALA A 140 25.15 -6.51 48.48
CA ALA A 140 25.00 -5.29 49.27
C ALA A 140 23.87 -5.34 50.31
N GLY A 141 23.15 -6.45 50.46
CA GLY A 141 22.04 -6.59 51.40
C GLY A 141 20.77 -5.80 51.01
N ARG A 142 20.67 -5.32 49.73
CA ARG A 142 19.61 -4.44 49.22
C ARG A 142 18.55 -5.19 48.43
N GLN A 143 18.20 -6.42 48.84
CA GLN A 143 17.25 -7.28 48.11
C GLN A 143 15.89 -6.63 47.88
N LYS A 144 15.42 -5.78 48.80
CA LYS A 144 14.13 -5.06 48.68
C LYS A 144 14.10 -4.05 47.52
N GLU A 145 15.26 -3.64 47.02
CA GLU A 145 15.39 -2.66 45.94
C GLU A 145 15.48 -3.32 44.53
N ILE A 146 15.68 -4.64 44.47
CA ILE A 146 15.90 -5.37 43.23
C ILE A 146 14.77 -5.08 42.23
N GLN A 147 13.52 -5.18 42.64
CA GLN A 147 12.36 -4.95 41.77
C GLN A 147 12.32 -3.52 41.18
N LYS A 148 12.63 -2.52 42.05
CA LYS A 148 12.66 -1.10 41.68
C LYS A 148 13.77 -0.81 40.67
N GLU A 149 14.99 -1.31 40.94
CA GLU A 149 16.15 -1.08 40.07
C GLU A 149 16.04 -1.86 38.74
N LEU A 150 15.51 -3.09 38.73
CA LEU A 150 15.21 -3.81 37.51
C LEU A 150 14.17 -3.06 36.64
N LYS A 151 13.12 -2.50 37.23
CA LYS A 151 12.15 -1.67 36.54
C LYS A 151 12.76 -0.41 35.96
N ARG A 152 13.66 0.26 36.76
CA ARG A 152 14.41 1.44 36.31
C ARG A 152 15.28 1.11 35.09
N LEU A 153 16.09 0.04 35.16
CA LEU A 153 16.96 -0.39 34.06
C LEU A 153 16.18 -0.75 32.79
N LYS A 154 15.06 -1.46 32.92
CA LYS A 154 14.19 -1.82 31.78
C LYS A 154 13.57 -0.60 31.11
N ASN A 155 13.38 0.51 31.84
CA ASN A 155 12.79 1.74 31.31
C ASN A 155 13.84 2.75 30.82
N LEU A 156 15.14 2.49 30.97
CA LEU A 156 16.18 3.35 30.44
C LEU A 156 16.22 3.27 28.92
N LYS A 157 16.12 4.44 28.28
CA LYS A 157 16.40 4.54 26.84
C LYS A 157 17.88 4.27 26.59
N ARG A 158 18.20 3.25 25.82
CA ARG A 158 19.57 2.82 25.50
C ARG A 158 19.99 3.18 24.07
N THR A 159 19.02 3.47 23.22
CA THR A 159 19.29 3.89 21.86
C THR A 159 18.97 5.36 21.64
N ALA A 160 19.82 6.05 20.84
CA ALA A 160 19.53 7.37 20.30
C ALA A 160 18.63 7.31 19.06
N VAL A 161 18.33 6.09 18.54
CA VAL A 161 17.47 5.91 17.37
C VAL A 161 16.03 6.30 17.71
N PRO A 162 15.42 7.24 16.99
CA PRO A 162 14.01 7.59 17.18
C PRO A 162 13.11 6.36 16.97
N ARG A 163 11.98 6.31 17.67
CA ARG A 163 11.03 5.19 17.56
C ARG A 163 10.63 4.91 16.11
N ASP A 164 10.41 5.95 15.33
CA ASP A 164 9.95 5.83 13.94
C ASP A 164 11.04 5.35 12.96
N LEU A 165 12.31 5.40 13.39
CA LEU A 165 13.48 4.91 12.68
C LEU A 165 14.07 3.65 13.30
N ALA A 166 13.41 3.06 14.29
CA ALA A 166 13.84 1.79 14.87
C ALA A 166 13.87 0.70 13.78
N TYR A 167 14.94 -0.08 13.79
CA TYR A 167 15.15 -1.13 12.80
C TYR A 167 15.05 -2.51 13.42
N VAL A 168 14.79 -3.50 12.57
CA VAL A 168 14.85 -4.93 12.89
C VAL A 168 16.12 -5.52 12.29
N GLU A 169 16.73 -6.48 12.99
CA GLU A 169 17.93 -7.21 12.57
C GLU A 169 17.94 -8.65 13.12
N GLY A 170 18.82 -9.51 12.60
CA GLY A 170 18.92 -10.92 13.01
C GLY A 170 17.59 -11.66 12.82
N ALA A 171 17.21 -12.50 13.77
CA ALA A 171 16.00 -13.30 13.71
C ALA A 171 14.71 -12.46 13.53
N LEU A 172 14.66 -11.25 14.13
CA LEU A 172 13.50 -10.36 13.96
C LEU A 172 13.41 -9.79 12.53
N PHE A 173 14.56 -9.57 11.87
CA PHE A 173 14.59 -9.22 10.45
C PHE A 173 14.06 -10.38 9.58
N ASP A 174 14.52 -11.61 9.84
CA ASP A 174 14.09 -12.77 9.06
C ASP A 174 12.58 -13.01 9.20
N GLN A 175 12.04 -12.88 10.42
CA GLN A 175 10.60 -12.94 10.67
C GLN A 175 9.84 -11.83 9.92
N TYR A 176 10.34 -10.60 9.94
CA TYR A 176 9.73 -9.49 9.20
C TYR A 176 9.68 -9.74 7.69
N ILE A 177 10.78 -10.22 7.11
CA ILE A 177 10.82 -10.56 5.68
C ILE A 177 9.84 -11.68 5.33
N HIS A 178 9.75 -12.70 6.18
CA HIS A 178 8.77 -13.79 6.02
C HIS A 178 7.34 -13.25 6.03
N ASP A 179 6.97 -12.51 7.05
CA ASP A 179 5.62 -11.97 7.21
C ASP A 179 5.28 -10.95 6.11
N MET A 180 6.25 -10.11 5.72
CA MET A 180 6.08 -9.17 4.63
C MET A 180 5.73 -9.87 3.30
N LYS A 181 6.34 -11.03 2.99
CA LYS A 181 6.00 -11.81 1.79
C LYS A 181 4.56 -12.32 1.83
N ILE A 182 4.10 -12.80 2.98
CA ILE A 182 2.71 -13.22 3.17
C ILE A 182 1.76 -12.03 2.97
N VAL A 183 2.09 -10.88 3.54
CA VAL A 183 1.28 -9.65 3.41
C VAL A 183 1.27 -9.12 1.97
N GLN A 184 2.39 -9.22 1.23
CA GLN A 184 2.43 -8.91 -0.21
C GLN A 184 1.50 -9.81 -1.01
N ARG A 185 1.54 -11.12 -0.74
CA ARG A 185 0.63 -12.09 -1.38
C ARG A 185 -0.82 -11.79 -1.06
N PHE A 186 -1.11 -11.43 0.19
CA PHE A 186 -2.45 -10.98 0.61
C PHE A 186 -2.93 -9.76 -0.19
N ALA A 187 -2.08 -8.75 -0.36
CA ALA A 187 -2.41 -7.55 -1.12
C ALA A 187 -2.66 -7.85 -2.62
N GLU A 188 -1.89 -8.75 -3.20
CA GLU A 188 -2.09 -9.23 -4.57
C GLU A 188 -3.44 -9.94 -4.71
N LEU A 189 -3.75 -10.90 -3.83
CA LEU A 189 -5.03 -11.61 -3.81
C LEU A 189 -6.20 -10.65 -3.60
N ASN A 190 -6.03 -9.62 -2.78
CA ASN A 190 -7.03 -8.57 -2.58
C ASN A 190 -7.37 -7.85 -3.90
N ARG A 191 -6.37 -7.41 -4.66
CA ARG A 191 -6.58 -6.74 -5.96
C ARG A 191 -7.17 -7.68 -6.99
N GLN A 192 -6.65 -8.90 -7.09
CA GLN A 192 -7.16 -9.92 -8.01
C GLN A 192 -8.62 -10.28 -7.72
N ALA A 193 -9.02 -10.36 -6.45
CA ALA A 193 -10.40 -10.62 -6.06
C ALA A 193 -11.35 -9.53 -6.55
N MET A 194 -10.97 -8.26 -6.41
CA MET A 194 -11.77 -7.13 -6.92
C MET A 194 -11.83 -7.12 -8.46
N MET A 195 -10.69 -7.36 -9.13
CA MET A 195 -10.65 -7.48 -10.58
C MET A 195 -11.58 -8.59 -11.08
N ASP A 196 -11.57 -9.75 -10.43
CA ASP A 196 -12.46 -10.87 -10.74
C ASP A 196 -13.95 -10.52 -10.61
N GLU A 197 -14.33 -9.79 -9.55
CA GLU A 197 -15.72 -9.35 -9.35
C GLU A 197 -16.15 -8.42 -10.50
N ILE A 198 -15.27 -7.50 -10.92
CA ILE A 198 -15.53 -6.56 -12.02
C ILE A 198 -15.63 -7.32 -13.36
N VAL A 199 -14.64 -8.12 -13.69
CA VAL A 199 -14.57 -8.88 -14.95
C VAL A 199 -15.79 -9.77 -15.12
N LYS A 200 -16.17 -10.51 -14.08
CA LYS A 200 -17.35 -11.40 -14.10
C LYS A 200 -18.65 -10.62 -14.14
N GLY A 201 -18.80 -9.60 -13.30
CA GLY A 201 -20.03 -8.82 -13.20
C GLY A 201 -20.34 -8.01 -14.45
N MET A 202 -19.33 -7.52 -15.12
CA MET A 202 -19.42 -6.78 -16.38
C MET A 202 -19.32 -7.68 -17.63
N LYS A 203 -19.00 -8.98 -17.45
CA LYS A 203 -18.78 -9.96 -18.54
C LYS A 203 -17.67 -9.55 -19.51
N LEU A 204 -16.55 -9.09 -18.97
CA LEU A 204 -15.40 -8.63 -19.74
C LEU A 204 -14.51 -9.80 -20.16
N HIS A 205 -13.81 -9.62 -21.29
CA HIS A 205 -12.81 -10.55 -21.79
C HIS A 205 -11.43 -9.93 -21.63
N VAL A 206 -10.69 -10.38 -20.62
CA VAL A 206 -9.33 -9.93 -20.36
C VAL A 206 -8.39 -10.49 -21.41
N GLU A 207 -7.65 -9.62 -22.09
CA GLU A 207 -6.61 -9.98 -23.06
C GLU A 207 -5.22 -9.96 -22.44
N GLU A 208 -5.02 -9.09 -21.45
CA GLU A 208 -3.77 -8.93 -20.76
C GLU A 208 -4.00 -8.42 -19.35
N GLN A 209 -3.20 -8.90 -18.40
CA GLN A 209 -3.25 -8.46 -17.01
C GLN A 209 -1.84 -8.44 -16.42
N PHE A 210 -1.53 -7.39 -15.67
CA PHE A 210 -0.26 -7.26 -14.95
C PHE A 210 -0.45 -6.45 -13.66
N THR A 211 0.49 -6.62 -12.73
CA THR A 211 0.51 -5.90 -11.46
C THR A 211 1.73 -5.01 -11.34
N THR A 212 1.57 -3.86 -10.69
CA THR A 212 2.65 -2.92 -10.36
C THR A 212 2.56 -2.63 -8.88
N ILE A 213 3.59 -2.97 -8.11
CA ILE A 213 3.57 -2.82 -6.65
C ILE A 213 4.58 -1.80 -6.16
N HIS A 214 4.23 -1.15 -5.04
CA HIS A 214 5.08 -0.26 -4.27
C HIS A 214 4.93 -0.59 -2.77
N ASN A 215 5.76 0.01 -1.90
CA ASN A 215 5.80 -0.30 -0.47
C ASN A 215 6.17 -1.76 -0.16
N TYR A 216 7.33 -2.20 -0.63
CA TYR A 216 7.82 -3.56 -0.39
C TYR A 216 9.34 -3.63 -0.44
N ILE A 217 9.86 -4.77 -0.05
CA ILE A 217 11.26 -5.15 -0.30
C ILE A 217 11.25 -6.26 -1.36
N ASP A 218 11.92 -6.00 -2.47
CA ASP A 218 12.32 -7.03 -3.41
C ASP A 218 13.38 -7.89 -2.71
N THR A 219 13.02 -9.09 -2.33
CA THR A 219 13.89 -9.94 -1.52
C THR A 219 14.96 -10.66 -2.33
N ASP A 220 14.85 -10.68 -3.64
CA ASP A 220 15.86 -11.27 -4.52
C ASP A 220 16.98 -10.27 -4.81
N ALA A 221 16.62 -9.02 -5.10
CA ALA A 221 17.55 -7.93 -5.30
C ALA A 221 17.93 -7.17 -4.02
N MET A 222 17.22 -7.41 -2.92
CA MET A 222 17.33 -6.67 -1.64
C MET A 222 17.17 -5.17 -1.80
N ILE A 223 16.21 -4.77 -2.64
CA ILE A 223 15.86 -3.37 -2.91
C ILE A 223 14.56 -3.03 -2.20
N LEU A 224 14.60 -2.02 -1.33
CA LEU A 224 13.41 -1.43 -0.71
C LEU A 224 12.81 -0.40 -1.66
N ARG A 225 11.52 -0.56 -2.00
CA ARG A 225 10.76 0.40 -2.81
C ARG A 225 9.61 0.98 -2.01
N LYS A 226 9.64 2.30 -1.82
CA LYS A 226 8.54 3.09 -1.28
C LYS A 226 8.41 4.38 -2.09
N GLY A 227 7.23 4.63 -2.65
CA GLY A 227 7.07 5.71 -3.62
C GLY A 227 7.76 5.42 -4.95
N ALA A 228 8.17 4.18 -5.17
CA ALA A 228 8.80 3.67 -6.37
C ALA A 228 8.26 2.27 -6.69
N VAL A 229 8.30 1.92 -7.97
CA VAL A 229 7.93 0.60 -8.50
C VAL A 229 9.13 -0.04 -9.19
N SER A 230 9.09 -1.36 -9.38
CA SER A 230 10.07 -2.05 -10.21
C SER A 230 9.97 -1.56 -11.67
N ALA A 231 11.11 -1.39 -12.30
CA ALA A 231 11.25 -0.99 -13.70
C ALA A 231 12.43 -1.74 -14.35
N GLY A 232 12.47 -3.06 -14.14
CA GLY A 232 13.42 -3.96 -14.77
C GLY A 232 13.35 -3.85 -16.30
N ALA A 233 14.40 -4.29 -17.00
CA ALA A 233 14.44 -4.21 -18.46
C ALA A 233 13.28 -5.02 -19.08
N GLY A 234 12.40 -4.34 -19.83
CA GLY A 234 11.23 -4.93 -20.45
C GLY A 234 10.03 -5.16 -19.53
N GLU A 235 10.14 -4.84 -18.25
CA GLU A 235 9.05 -4.96 -17.27
C GLU A 235 7.96 -3.92 -17.54
N ARG A 236 6.70 -4.37 -17.53
CA ARG A 236 5.54 -3.47 -17.70
C ARG A 236 5.17 -2.84 -16.37
N LEU A 237 4.86 -1.56 -16.38
CA LEU A 237 4.45 -0.83 -15.19
C LEU A 237 3.41 0.25 -15.53
N LEU A 238 2.58 0.56 -14.55
CA LEU A 238 1.59 1.63 -14.59
C LEU A 238 2.00 2.74 -13.62
N ILE A 239 1.97 3.99 -14.08
CA ILE A 239 2.25 5.18 -13.28
C ILE A 239 1.02 6.07 -13.28
N PRO A 240 0.17 6.04 -12.23
CA PRO A 240 -1.01 6.89 -12.13
C PRO A 240 -0.64 8.33 -11.87
N ILE A 241 -1.36 9.25 -12.48
CA ILE A 241 -1.20 10.69 -12.29
C ILE A 241 -2.24 11.20 -11.28
N ASN A 242 -3.50 11.20 -11.65
CA ASN A 242 -4.64 11.57 -10.81
C ASN A 242 -5.97 11.14 -11.46
N MET A 243 -7.09 11.32 -10.76
CA MET A 243 -8.44 10.92 -11.19
C MET A 243 -8.91 11.50 -12.53
N ARG A 244 -8.28 12.57 -13.06
CA ARG A 244 -8.63 13.25 -14.31
C ARG A 244 -7.66 12.95 -15.44
N ASP A 245 -6.37 12.99 -15.13
CA ASP A 245 -5.31 12.94 -16.14
C ASP A 245 -4.92 11.50 -16.51
N GLY A 246 -5.32 10.52 -15.67
CA GLY A 246 -5.14 9.10 -15.93
C GLY A 246 -3.77 8.57 -15.57
N SER A 247 -3.23 7.68 -16.38
CA SER A 247 -2.02 6.92 -16.09
C SER A 247 -1.11 6.76 -17.30
N LEU A 248 0.18 6.54 -17.04
CA LEU A 248 1.17 6.18 -18.05
C LEU A 248 1.39 4.67 -18.02
N LEU A 249 1.19 4.01 -19.17
CA LEU A 249 1.65 2.65 -19.42
C LEU A 249 3.09 2.73 -19.88
N CYS A 250 4.00 2.09 -19.16
CA CYS A 250 5.42 2.17 -19.40
C CYS A 250 6.09 0.79 -19.48
N VAL A 251 7.29 0.77 -20.03
CA VAL A 251 8.22 -0.36 -20.02
C VAL A 251 9.50 0.08 -19.34
N GLY A 252 9.92 -0.66 -18.32
CA GLY A 252 11.14 -0.39 -17.57
C GLY A 252 12.39 -0.56 -18.40
N LYS A 253 13.39 0.26 -18.16
CA LYS A 253 14.69 0.25 -18.84
C LYS A 253 15.75 -0.56 -18.10
N GLY A 254 15.49 -1.00 -16.87
CA GLY A 254 16.47 -1.73 -16.06
C GLY A 254 17.69 -0.88 -15.69
N ASN A 255 17.50 0.43 -15.48
CA ASN A 255 18.60 1.34 -15.19
C ASN A 255 19.09 1.15 -13.74
N GLU A 256 20.31 0.63 -13.60
CA GLU A 256 20.94 0.31 -12.31
C GLU A 256 21.21 1.57 -11.46
N ASP A 257 21.48 2.72 -12.07
CA ASP A 257 21.68 4.00 -11.35
C ASP A 257 20.41 4.41 -10.57
N TRP A 258 19.25 3.90 -10.97
CA TRP A 258 17.98 4.08 -10.32
C TRP A 258 17.47 2.81 -9.62
N ASN A 259 18.35 1.86 -9.29
CA ASN A 259 17.98 0.57 -8.69
C ASN A 259 16.88 -0.15 -9.50
N CYS A 260 16.93 -0.11 -10.82
CA CYS A 260 15.90 -0.66 -11.71
C CYS A 260 14.49 -0.26 -11.25
N SER A 261 14.27 1.02 -10.95
CA SER A 261 13.02 1.53 -10.37
C SER A 261 12.53 2.77 -11.11
N ALA A 262 11.21 3.01 -11.04
CA ALA A 262 10.54 4.18 -11.60
C ALA A 262 9.59 4.81 -10.56
N PRO A 263 9.10 6.03 -10.77
CA PRO A 263 8.08 6.63 -9.90
C PRO A 263 6.83 5.76 -9.81
N HIS A 264 6.23 5.64 -8.61
CA HIS A 264 4.98 4.89 -8.42
C HIS A 264 3.73 5.67 -8.80
N GLY A 265 3.84 6.97 -9.06
CA GLY A 265 2.76 7.90 -9.37
C GLY A 265 3.28 9.34 -9.42
N ALA A 266 2.40 10.30 -9.71
CA ALA A 266 2.77 11.70 -9.85
C ALA A 266 3.28 12.35 -8.55
N GLY A 267 2.84 11.87 -7.41
CA GLY A 267 3.10 12.50 -6.12
C GLY A 267 2.23 13.74 -5.87
N ARG A 268 2.13 14.11 -4.62
CA ARG A 268 1.29 15.23 -4.19
C ARG A 268 2.04 16.55 -4.19
N LEU A 269 1.34 17.64 -4.47
CA LEU A 269 1.83 19.02 -4.32
C LEU A 269 1.67 19.53 -2.88
N MET A 270 0.70 18.96 -2.16
CA MET A 270 0.32 19.41 -0.81
C MET A 270 -0.17 18.24 0.05
N SER A 271 -0.23 18.43 1.35
CA SER A 271 -0.80 17.47 2.28
C SER A 271 -2.32 17.29 2.08
N ARG A 272 -2.88 16.19 2.59
CA ARG A 272 -4.34 15.94 2.54
C ARG A 272 -5.12 17.07 3.25
N ALA A 273 -4.64 17.51 4.41
CA ALA A 273 -5.28 18.59 5.16
C ALA A 273 -5.28 19.93 4.39
N GLU A 274 -4.16 20.27 3.76
CA GLU A 274 -4.07 21.47 2.91
C GLU A 274 -5.00 21.40 1.71
N ALA A 275 -5.11 20.25 1.04
CA ALA A 275 -6.02 20.08 -0.09
C ALA A 275 -7.49 20.27 0.33
N LYS A 276 -7.92 19.68 1.47
CA LYS A 276 -9.27 19.90 2.03
C LYS A 276 -9.56 21.36 2.38
N GLN A 277 -8.54 22.16 2.68
CA GLN A 277 -8.67 23.60 2.99
C GLN A 277 -8.58 24.48 1.76
N SER A 278 -7.82 24.09 0.74
CA SER A 278 -7.49 24.90 -0.43
C SER A 278 -8.51 24.80 -1.55
N PHE A 279 -9.27 23.72 -1.62
CA PHE A 279 -10.19 23.44 -2.73
C PHE A 279 -11.63 23.28 -2.26
N THR A 280 -12.55 23.46 -3.21
CA THR A 280 -13.99 23.27 -2.99
C THR A 280 -14.51 22.07 -3.79
N VAL A 281 -15.60 21.47 -3.32
CA VAL A 281 -16.30 20.39 -4.06
C VAL A 281 -16.77 20.88 -5.44
N SER A 282 -17.11 22.16 -5.59
CA SER A 282 -17.52 22.74 -6.87
C SER A 282 -16.38 22.77 -7.87
N GLU A 283 -15.18 23.14 -7.46
CA GLU A 283 -13.96 23.10 -8.29
C GLU A 283 -13.62 21.66 -8.65
N PHE A 284 -13.69 20.76 -7.68
CA PHE A 284 -13.45 19.34 -7.91
C PHE A 284 -14.42 18.77 -8.97
N LYS A 285 -15.73 19.05 -8.85
CA LYS A 285 -16.73 18.64 -9.85
C LYS A 285 -16.40 19.17 -11.25
N LYS A 286 -15.94 20.42 -11.39
CA LYS A 286 -15.55 20.98 -12.68
C LYS A 286 -14.36 20.22 -13.29
N GLN A 287 -13.38 19.87 -12.48
CA GLN A 287 -12.21 19.10 -12.93
C GLN A 287 -12.56 17.69 -13.39
N MET A 288 -13.62 17.09 -12.85
CA MET A 288 -14.08 15.75 -13.16
C MET A 288 -15.22 15.69 -14.20
N ALA A 289 -15.51 16.79 -14.90
CA ALA A 289 -16.66 16.90 -15.80
C ALA A 289 -16.67 15.85 -16.94
N GLU A 290 -15.51 15.39 -17.38
CA GLU A 290 -15.36 14.41 -18.46
C GLU A 290 -15.24 12.96 -17.95
N VAL A 291 -15.16 12.75 -16.63
CA VAL A 291 -15.01 11.44 -16.01
C VAL A 291 -16.29 11.09 -15.25
N TYR A 292 -16.89 9.94 -15.59
CA TYR A 292 -18.02 9.45 -14.81
C TYR A 292 -17.55 9.03 -13.40
N THR A 293 -18.06 9.67 -12.39
CA THR A 293 -17.74 9.35 -10.99
C THR A 293 -18.86 9.77 -10.04
N THR A 294 -19.14 8.93 -9.05
CA THR A 294 -20.03 9.21 -7.92
C THR A 294 -19.25 9.59 -6.65
N SER A 295 -17.92 9.61 -6.75
CA SER A 295 -17.00 9.78 -5.61
C SER A 295 -16.62 11.23 -5.32
N VAL A 296 -17.12 12.22 -6.06
CA VAL A 296 -16.79 13.63 -5.84
C VAL A 296 -17.60 14.19 -4.67
N SER A 297 -16.98 14.26 -3.51
CA SER A 297 -17.59 14.71 -2.26
C SER A 297 -16.61 15.48 -1.39
N LYS A 298 -17.07 15.97 -0.23
CA LYS A 298 -16.20 16.57 0.79
C LYS A 298 -15.25 15.53 1.39
N ALA A 299 -15.66 14.27 1.51
CA ALA A 299 -14.86 13.18 2.07
C ALA A 299 -13.65 12.82 1.18
N THR A 300 -13.77 12.97 -0.15
CA THR A 300 -12.73 12.68 -1.13
C THR A 300 -11.99 13.92 -1.66
N LEU A 301 -12.24 15.09 -1.10
CA LEU A 301 -11.70 16.37 -1.60
C LEU A 301 -10.17 16.44 -1.55
N ASP A 302 -9.55 15.76 -0.60
CA ASP A 302 -8.10 15.63 -0.50
C ASP A 302 -7.45 14.85 -1.67
N GLU A 303 -8.24 14.07 -2.41
CA GLU A 303 -7.81 13.30 -3.57
C GLU A 303 -8.11 14.00 -4.91
N CYS A 304 -8.57 15.24 -4.89
CA CYS A 304 -8.87 15.99 -6.11
C CYS A 304 -7.63 16.16 -7.02
N PRO A 305 -7.79 16.23 -8.35
CA PRO A 305 -6.67 16.31 -9.29
C PRO A 305 -5.69 17.44 -9.00
N MET A 306 -6.17 18.59 -8.49
CA MET A 306 -5.36 19.75 -8.18
C MET A 306 -4.36 19.54 -7.04
N ALA A 307 -4.52 18.51 -6.23
CA ALA A 307 -3.61 18.17 -5.14
C ALA A 307 -2.34 17.43 -5.60
N TYR A 308 -2.26 17.06 -6.88
CA TYR A 308 -1.20 16.25 -7.47
C TYR A 308 -0.37 17.02 -8.49
N LYS A 309 0.88 16.58 -8.68
CA LYS A 309 1.74 17.05 -9.78
C LYS A 309 1.08 16.72 -11.12
N GLY A 310 1.35 17.55 -12.12
CA GLY A 310 0.84 17.32 -13.47
C GLY A 310 1.56 16.20 -14.20
N MET A 311 0.91 15.62 -15.21
CA MET A 311 1.50 14.59 -16.07
C MET A 311 2.82 15.04 -16.70
N LYS A 312 2.93 16.33 -17.09
CA LYS A 312 4.14 16.89 -17.68
C LYS A 312 5.36 16.75 -16.76
N ASP A 313 5.19 16.95 -15.45
CA ASP A 313 6.28 16.84 -14.49
C ASP A 313 6.89 15.44 -14.46
N ILE A 314 6.05 14.41 -14.70
CA ILE A 314 6.52 13.03 -14.78
C ILE A 314 7.14 12.75 -16.14
N LEU A 315 6.50 13.15 -17.24
CA LEU A 315 7.00 12.94 -18.60
C LEU A 315 8.39 13.56 -18.83
N ASP A 316 8.62 14.75 -18.28
CA ASP A 316 9.90 15.45 -18.41
C ASP A 316 11.07 14.76 -17.68
N ASN A 317 10.78 13.85 -16.72
CA ASN A 317 11.80 13.24 -15.84
C ASN A 317 11.85 11.71 -15.87
N ILE A 318 10.91 11.03 -16.55
CA ILE A 318 10.82 9.57 -16.50
C ILE A 318 11.80 8.85 -17.43
N GLU A 319 12.29 9.55 -18.46
CA GLU A 319 13.11 8.98 -19.53
C GLU A 319 14.25 8.06 -19.04
N PRO A 320 15.01 8.40 -17.97
CA PRO A 320 16.11 7.54 -17.52
C PRO A 320 15.65 6.17 -16.98
N THR A 321 14.40 6.04 -16.53
CA THR A 321 13.93 4.85 -15.79
C THR A 321 12.97 3.97 -16.58
N ALA A 322 12.11 4.58 -17.40
CA ALA A 322 11.10 3.86 -18.18
C ALA A 322 10.77 4.57 -19.49
N GLU A 323 10.32 3.79 -20.46
CA GLU A 323 9.75 4.28 -21.71
C GLU A 323 8.23 4.35 -21.59
N VAL A 324 7.64 5.48 -21.93
CA VAL A 324 6.17 5.65 -21.97
C VAL A 324 5.66 5.07 -23.29
N VAL A 325 4.86 3.99 -23.20
CA VAL A 325 4.29 3.32 -24.37
C VAL A 325 2.94 3.94 -24.74
N LYS A 326 2.10 4.22 -23.73
CA LYS A 326 0.77 4.78 -23.93
C LYS A 326 0.36 5.67 -22.76
N ILE A 327 -0.51 6.63 -23.04
CA ILE A 327 -1.26 7.38 -22.05
C ILE A 327 -2.69 6.86 -22.06
N ILE A 328 -3.19 6.46 -20.90
CA ILE A 328 -4.58 6.03 -20.72
C ILE A 328 -5.31 7.06 -19.86
N ARG A 329 -6.54 7.45 -20.28
CA ARG A 329 -7.32 8.51 -19.62
C ARG A 329 -8.59 7.95 -19.02
N PRO A 330 -8.96 8.38 -17.81
CA PRO A 330 -10.12 7.83 -17.13
C PRO A 330 -11.41 8.26 -17.83
N ILE A 331 -12.28 7.28 -18.02
CA ILE A 331 -13.69 7.45 -18.39
C ILE A 331 -14.59 7.19 -17.19
N TYR A 332 -14.04 6.49 -16.16
CA TYR A 332 -14.69 6.20 -14.89
C TYR A 332 -13.68 6.18 -13.76
N ASN A 333 -14.06 6.71 -12.59
CA ASN A 333 -13.26 6.61 -11.36
C ASN A 333 -14.15 6.45 -10.14
N PHE A 334 -13.79 5.50 -9.27
CA PHE A 334 -14.40 5.27 -7.98
C PHE A 334 -13.36 5.36 -6.86
N LYS A 335 -13.67 6.15 -5.83
CA LYS A 335 -12.92 6.24 -4.57
C LYS A 335 -13.86 6.21 -3.38
N ALA A 336 -13.46 5.55 -2.30
CA ALA A 336 -14.10 5.73 -1.01
C ALA A 336 -13.46 6.92 -0.28
N GLY A 337 -14.30 7.75 0.34
CA GLY A 337 -13.81 8.70 1.33
C GLY A 337 -13.34 7.96 2.57
N ASP A 338 -12.34 8.51 3.26
CA ASP A 338 -12.12 8.17 4.65
C ASP A 338 -13.28 8.81 5.42
N GLU A 339 -14.20 8.01 5.90
CA GLU A 339 -15.17 8.48 6.89
C GLU A 339 -14.39 8.68 8.18
N ASP A 340 -14.41 9.94 8.68
CA ASP A 340 -13.80 10.32 9.96
C ASP A 340 -14.52 9.66 11.15
#